data_50142d487678044d98f45430427e6f7c
#
_entry.id   50142d487678044d98f45430427e6f7c
#
_cell.length_a   1.000
_cell.length_b   1.000
_cell.length_c   1.000
_cell.angle_alpha   90.00
_cell.angle_beta   90.00
_cell.angle_gamma   90.00
#
_symmetry.space_group_name_H-M   'P 1'
#
loop_
_entity.id
_entity.type
_entity.pdbx_description
1 polymer ?
#
loop_
_entity_poly.entity_id
_entity_poly.type
_entity_poly.pdbx_seq_one_letter_code
_entity_poly.pdbx_strand_id
1 'polypeptide(L)'
;PSFEGDIPKIHRFLSGLYSLDKALAGPNDAPGIPLRGGVEVFGRWETGKSTLGYYIAGRVPNTKKIVLIDLEGGAREEYLRTAVAQSGYNGLVYRIPFAAGGDIRTHEEMLKEGADALLEDGTNALILDSAAMAQPVPERECDIEEAFMGRRAQVLAKFMRRAVAWI
;
A
#
# COMPACT_ATOMS: atom_id res chain seq x y z
N PRO A 1 20.33 32.98 5.13
CA PRO A 1 19.43 32.74 4.01
C PRO A 1 18.13 32.17 4.55
N SER A 2 17.08 33.03 4.59
CA SER A 2 15.71 32.62 4.91
C SER A 2 15.18 31.85 3.70
N PHE A 3 14.83 30.59 3.87
CA PHE A 3 14.04 29.85 2.90
C PHE A 3 12.57 30.32 3.03
N GLU A 4 12.26 31.49 2.50
CA GLU A 4 10.90 31.96 2.26
C GLU A 4 10.44 31.40 0.88
N GLY A 5 10.33 30.10 0.77
CA GLY A 5 9.59 29.47 -0.30
C GLY A 5 8.24 29.03 0.26
N ASP A 6 7.14 29.33 -0.44
CA ASP A 6 5.83 28.79 -0.11
C ASP A 6 5.94 27.27 0.01
N ILE A 7 5.86 26.75 1.25
CA ILE A 7 5.79 25.32 1.49
C ILE A 7 4.46 24.85 0.90
N PRO A 8 4.47 23.99 -0.12
CA PRO A 8 3.21 23.55 -0.72
C PRO A 8 2.32 22.89 0.33
N LYS A 9 1.06 23.33 0.41
CA LYS A 9 0.10 22.74 1.34
C LYS A 9 -0.09 21.27 1.02
N ILE A 10 0.22 20.42 1.99
CA ILE A 10 -0.02 18.98 1.87
C ILE A 10 -1.53 18.74 2.04
N HIS A 11 -2.18 18.26 1.00
CA HIS A 11 -3.57 17.81 1.10
C HIS A 11 -3.64 16.56 1.96
N ARG A 12 -4.59 16.54 2.92
CA ARG A 12 -4.78 15.45 3.87
C ARG A 12 -6.23 14.99 3.88
N PHE A 13 -6.46 13.75 4.26
CA PHE A 13 -7.79 13.20 4.53
C PHE A 13 -7.84 12.63 5.93
N LEU A 14 -9.04 12.63 6.52
CA LEU A 14 -9.25 12.08 7.85
C LEU A 14 -9.47 10.57 7.76
N SER A 15 -8.68 9.83 8.53
CA SER A 15 -8.90 8.39 8.70
C SER A 15 -10.20 8.09 9.45
N GLY A 16 -10.70 9.03 10.23
CA GLY A 16 -11.81 8.84 11.16
C GLY A 16 -11.37 8.29 12.53
N LEU A 17 -10.08 8.04 12.70
CA LEU A 17 -9.47 7.67 13.99
C LEU A 17 -8.82 8.90 14.61
N TYR A 18 -9.53 9.57 15.50
CA TYR A 18 -9.14 10.87 16.04
C TYR A 18 -7.69 10.94 16.53
N SER A 19 -7.26 9.94 17.29
CA SER A 19 -5.90 9.91 17.85
C SER A 19 -4.83 9.78 16.76
N LEU A 20 -5.11 9.01 15.70
CA LEU A 20 -4.22 8.86 14.56
C LEU A 20 -4.16 10.15 13.73
N ASP A 21 -5.32 10.72 13.42
CA ASP A 21 -5.41 11.95 12.64
C ASP A 21 -4.67 13.09 13.34
N LYS A 22 -4.83 13.20 14.66
CA LYS A 22 -4.14 14.20 15.48
C LYS A 22 -2.63 13.93 15.55
N ALA A 23 -2.21 12.68 15.71
CA ALA A 23 -0.78 12.33 15.80
C ALA A 23 -0.03 12.61 14.51
N LEU A 24 -0.70 12.51 13.37
CA LEU A 24 -0.13 12.77 12.05
C LEU A 24 -0.20 14.25 11.63
N ALA A 25 -0.87 15.10 12.43
CA ALA A 25 -0.88 16.54 12.20
C ALA A 25 0.52 17.12 12.44
N GLY A 26 1.04 17.88 11.48
CA GLY A 26 2.22 18.71 11.72
C GLY A 26 1.89 19.89 12.65
N PRO A 27 2.91 20.62 13.15
CA PRO A 27 2.72 21.75 14.08
C PRO A 27 1.77 22.85 13.55
N ASN A 28 1.72 23.01 12.24
CA ASN A 28 0.90 24.00 11.53
C ASN A 28 0.01 23.37 10.45
N ASP A 29 -0.11 22.03 10.44
CA ASP A 29 -0.84 21.28 9.41
C ASP A 29 -2.22 20.85 9.90
N ALA A 30 -3.13 20.67 8.96
CA ALA A 30 -4.40 20.01 9.21
C ALA A 30 -4.19 18.57 9.69
N PRO A 31 -5.06 18.04 10.59
CA PRO A 31 -5.01 16.65 10.99
C PRO A 31 -5.28 15.70 9.81
N GLY A 32 -4.82 14.45 9.95
CA GLY A 32 -5.10 13.39 9.01
C GLY A 32 -3.90 12.90 8.21
N ILE A 33 -4.16 11.99 7.29
CA ILE A 33 -3.17 11.28 6.50
C ILE A 33 -2.88 12.08 5.22
N PRO A 34 -1.61 12.25 4.82
CA PRO A 34 -1.29 12.87 3.54
C PRO A 34 -1.95 12.13 2.36
N LEU A 35 -2.60 12.91 1.47
CA LEU A 35 -3.28 12.33 0.31
C LEU A 35 -2.29 11.87 -0.76
N ARG A 36 -1.10 12.48 -0.78
CA ARG A 36 -0.02 12.12 -1.70
C ARG A 36 1.13 11.50 -0.93
N GLY A 37 1.68 10.41 -1.45
CA GLY A 37 2.77 9.67 -0.84
C GLY A 37 2.38 8.31 -0.30
N GLY A 38 3.35 7.60 0.26
CA GLY A 38 3.15 6.31 0.90
C GLY A 38 2.96 6.44 2.40
N VAL A 39 2.13 5.58 2.96
CA VAL A 39 1.99 5.39 4.41
C VAL A 39 2.50 4.00 4.76
N GLU A 40 3.49 3.92 5.64
CA GLU A 40 4.00 2.66 6.15
C GLU A 40 3.40 2.38 7.53
N VAL A 41 2.85 1.18 7.71
CA VAL A 41 2.37 0.68 8.99
C VAL A 41 3.26 -0.50 9.40
N PHE A 42 4.02 -0.32 10.46
CA PHE A 42 4.92 -1.34 10.97
C PHE A 42 4.62 -1.68 12.45
N GLY A 43 5.05 -2.85 12.89
CA GLY A 43 4.83 -3.33 14.26
C GLY A 43 4.90 -4.84 14.37
N ARG A 44 4.70 -5.37 15.57
CA ARG A 44 4.72 -6.80 15.86
C ARG A 44 3.64 -7.57 15.09
N TRP A 45 3.79 -8.87 15.02
CA TRP A 45 2.79 -9.77 14.44
C TRP A 45 1.45 -9.63 15.17
N GLU A 46 0.35 -9.82 14.45
CA GLU A 46 -1.02 -9.86 14.98
C GLU A 46 -1.48 -8.57 15.70
N THR A 47 -0.84 -7.43 15.42
CA THR A 47 -1.22 -6.15 16.03
C THR A 47 -2.25 -5.35 15.23
N GLY A 48 -2.84 -5.94 14.19
CA GLY A 48 -3.89 -5.30 13.39
C GLY A 48 -3.37 -4.37 12.28
N LYS A 49 -2.09 -4.48 11.86
CA LYS A 49 -1.51 -3.65 10.79
C LYS A 49 -2.31 -3.71 9.50
N SER A 50 -2.57 -4.92 9.01
CA SER A 50 -3.35 -5.14 7.78
C SER A 50 -4.77 -4.59 7.91
N THR A 51 -5.43 -4.82 9.06
CA THR A 51 -6.77 -4.27 9.36
C THR A 51 -6.78 -2.75 9.26
N LEU A 52 -5.78 -2.10 9.89
CA LEU A 52 -5.65 -0.65 9.85
C LEU A 52 -5.39 -0.15 8.42
N GLY A 53 -4.50 -0.82 7.67
CA GLY A 53 -4.23 -0.51 6.28
C GLY A 53 -5.47 -0.60 5.40
N TYR A 54 -6.26 -1.66 5.54
CA TYR A 54 -7.51 -1.86 4.81
C TYR A 54 -8.55 -0.80 5.14
N TYR A 55 -8.70 -0.50 6.43
CA TYR A 55 -9.61 0.56 6.90
C TYR A 55 -9.21 1.93 6.34
N ILE A 56 -7.93 2.30 6.43
CA ILE A 56 -7.42 3.59 5.92
C ILE A 56 -7.63 3.69 4.40
N ALA A 57 -7.34 2.63 3.64
CA ALA A 57 -7.52 2.63 2.19
C ALA A 57 -8.98 2.94 1.80
N GLY A 58 -9.96 2.42 2.55
CA GLY A 58 -11.37 2.73 2.34
C GLY A 58 -11.76 4.17 2.69
N ARG A 59 -10.89 4.93 3.38
CA ARG A 59 -11.12 6.35 3.70
C ARG A 59 -10.53 7.32 2.68
N VAL A 60 -9.73 6.81 1.73
CA VAL A 60 -9.14 7.66 0.68
C VAL A 60 -10.24 8.28 -0.18
N PRO A 61 -10.29 9.63 -0.31
CA PRO A 61 -11.36 10.31 -1.04
C PRO A 61 -11.42 9.91 -2.52
N ASN A 62 -12.63 9.86 -3.06
CA ASN A 62 -12.90 9.59 -4.48
C ASN A 62 -12.40 8.24 -4.99
N THR A 63 -12.01 7.33 -4.11
CA THR A 63 -11.60 5.98 -4.49
C THR A 63 -12.80 5.15 -4.93
N LYS A 64 -12.80 4.72 -6.19
CA LYS A 64 -13.79 3.77 -6.72
C LYS A 64 -13.28 2.34 -6.66
N LYS A 65 -11.95 2.17 -6.68
CA LYS A 65 -11.28 0.87 -6.65
C LYS A 65 -10.09 0.92 -5.69
N ILE A 66 -10.02 -0.05 -4.80
CA ILE A 66 -8.85 -0.33 -3.95
C ILE A 66 -8.14 -1.53 -4.52
N VAL A 67 -6.82 -1.44 -4.70
CA VAL A 67 -5.98 -2.55 -5.16
C VAL A 67 -5.20 -3.11 -3.99
N LEU A 68 -5.27 -4.42 -3.77
CA LEU A 68 -4.48 -5.14 -2.76
C LEU A 68 -3.47 -6.06 -3.44
N ILE A 69 -2.20 -5.84 -3.17
CA ILE A 69 -1.12 -6.77 -3.48
C ILE A 69 -0.83 -7.56 -2.20
N ASP A 70 -1.34 -8.79 -2.12
CA ASP A 70 -1.17 -9.68 -0.97
C ASP A 70 -0.02 -10.65 -1.24
N LEU A 71 1.20 -10.26 -0.82
CA LEU A 71 2.41 -11.09 -1.00
C LEU A 71 2.54 -12.17 0.06
N GLU A 72 1.80 -12.08 1.17
CA GLU A 72 1.76 -13.12 2.21
C GLU A 72 0.76 -14.23 1.90
N GLY A 73 -0.19 -13.98 1.00
CA GLY A 73 -1.25 -14.93 0.67
C GLY A 73 -2.27 -15.13 1.81
N GLY A 74 -2.18 -14.30 2.85
CA GLY A 74 -2.95 -14.45 4.09
C GLY A 74 -4.28 -13.72 4.13
N ALA A 75 -4.53 -12.79 3.22
CA ALA A 75 -5.74 -11.98 3.23
C ALA A 75 -6.97 -12.81 2.87
N ARG A 76 -7.78 -13.14 3.88
CA ARG A 76 -9.10 -13.74 3.64
C ARG A 76 -10.03 -12.68 3.06
N GLU A 77 -10.69 -12.99 1.95
CA GLU A 77 -11.54 -12.02 1.23
C GLU A 77 -12.67 -11.45 2.12
N GLU A 78 -13.32 -12.28 2.90
CA GLU A 78 -14.37 -11.87 3.82
C GLU A 78 -13.86 -10.87 4.87
N TYR A 79 -12.68 -11.14 5.44
CA TYR A 79 -12.06 -10.26 6.41
C TYR A 79 -11.67 -8.92 5.79
N LEU A 80 -11.05 -8.94 4.61
CA LEU A 80 -10.69 -7.75 3.85
C LEU A 80 -11.93 -6.88 3.56
N ARG A 81 -13.00 -7.49 3.04
CA ARG A 81 -14.27 -6.79 2.75
C ARG A 81 -14.86 -6.18 4.02
N THR A 82 -14.84 -6.90 5.14
CA THR A 82 -15.36 -6.41 6.42
C THR A 82 -14.53 -5.22 6.91
N ALA A 83 -13.20 -5.32 6.90
CA ALA A 83 -12.32 -4.26 7.37
C ALA A 83 -12.46 -2.98 6.53
N VAL A 84 -12.57 -3.13 5.21
CA VAL A 84 -12.79 -2.00 4.30
C VAL A 84 -14.19 -1.40 4.48
N ALA A 85 -15.22 -2.23 4.62
CA ALA A 85 -16.60 -1.77 4.82
C ALA A 85 -16.80 -0.95 6.10
N GLN A 86 -16.03 -1.25 7.17
CA GLN A 86 -16.04 -0.46 8.41
C GLN A 86 -15.61 0.99 8.20
N SER A 87 -14.87 1.30 7.15
CA SER A 87 -14.52 2.67 6.77
C SER A 87 -15.68 3.45 6.13
N GLY A 88 -16.77 2.77 5.77
CA GLY A 88 -17.88 3.29 4.95
C GLY A 88 -17.67 3.13 3.44
N TYR A 89 -16.62 2.45 3.03
CA TYR A 89 -16.34 2.20 1.62
C TYR A 89 -17.27 1.10 1.05
N ASN A 90 -17.82 1.37 -0.13
CA ASN A 90 -18.74 0.46 -0.82
C ASN A 90 -18.35 0.18 -2.29
N GLY A 91 -17.12 0.60 -2.67
CA GLY A 91 -16.60 0.40 -4.03
C GLY A 91 -15.96 -0.96 -4.23
N LEU A 92 -15.23 -1.09 -5.32
CA LEU A 92 -14.54 -2.32 -5.70
C LEU A 92 -13.24 -2.51 -4.90
N VAL A 93 -13.05 -3.71 -4.35
CA VAL A 93 -11.76 -4.16 -3.83
C VAL A 93 -11.21 -5.23 -4.76
N TYR A 94 -10.11 -4.94 -5.41
CA TYR A 94 -9.42 -5.85 -6.32
C TYR A 94 -8.17 -6.40 -5.65
N ARG A 95 -8.18 -7.68 -5.33
CA ARG A 95 -7.01 -8.41 -4.86
C ARG A 95 -6.27 -9.00 -6.05
N ILE A 96 -4.99 -8.69 -6.18
CA ILE A 96 -4.13 -9.30 -7.18
C ILE A 96 -3.89 -10.76 -6.79
N PRO A 97 -4.31 -11.73 -7.61
CA PRO A 97 -4.20 -13.14 -7.25
C PRO A 97 -2.75 -13.62 -7.31
N PHE A 98 -2.37 -14.46 -6.33
CA PHE A 98 -1.07 -15.14 -6.32
C PHE A 98 -0.94 -16.18 -7.44
N ALA A 99 -2.06 -16.76 -7.88
CA ALA A 99 -2.13 -17.69 -9.01
C ALA A 99 -3.17 -17.22 -10.02
N ALA A 100 -2.87 -17.26 -11.30
CA ALA A 100 -3.78 -16.94 -12.39
C ALA A 100 -3.64 -17.96 -13.51
N GLY A 101 -4.77 -18.49 -13.98
CA GLY A 101 -4.77 -19.48 -15.08
C GLY A 101 -4.08 -20.81 -14.75
N GLY A 102 -3.85 -21.12 -13.48
CA GLY A 102 -3.14 -22.33 -13.02
C GLY A 102 -1.65 -22.12 -12.75
N ASP A 103 -1.09 -20.99 -13.15
CA ASP A 103 0.32 -20.65 -12.92
C ASP A 103 0.49 -19.81 -11.66
N ILE A 104 1.54 -20.13 -10.88
CA ILE A 104 1.95 -19.34 -9.70
C ILE A 104 2.72 -18.12 -10.19
N ARG A 105 2.25 -16.94 -9.81
CA ARG A 105 2.84 -15.66 -10.17
C ARG A 105 4.04 -15.33 -9.30
N THR A 106 5.00 -14.63 -9.88
CA THR A 106 6.09 -14.04 -9.12
C THR A 106 5.65 -12.76 -8.40
N HIS A 107 6.32 -12.42 -7.30
CA HIS A 107 6.06 -11.15 -6.61
C HIS A 107 6.33 -9.94 -7.51
N GLU A 108 7.30 -10.03 -8.41
CA GLU A 108 7.60 -8.96 -9.38
C GLU A 108 6.43 -8.72 -10.35
N GLU A 109 5.78 -9.79 -10.83
CA GLU A 109 4.57 -9.68 -11.66
C GLU A 109 3.41 -9.06 -10.91
N MET A 110 3.19 -9.46 -9.65
CA MET A 110 2.14 -8.90 -8.79
C MET A 110 2.37 -7.41 -8.52
N LEU A 111 3.61 -7.03 -8.21
CA LEU A 111 3.99 -5.63 -7.99
C LEU A 111 3.84 -4.79 -9.26
N LYS A 112 4.18 -5.35 -10.42
CA LYS A 112 3.98 -4.68 -11.71
C LYS A 112 2.50 -4.44 -11.97
N GLU A 113 1.66 -5.46 -11.84
CA GLU A 113 0.20 -5.31 -12.03
C GLU A 113 -0.40 -4.30 -11.08
N GLY A 114 0.01 -4.31 -9.80
CA GLY A 114 -0.44 -3.32 -8.83
C GLY A 114 -0.06 -1.88 -9.20
N ALA A 115 1.18 -1.69 -9.69
CA ALA A 115 1.61 -0.40 -10.18
C ALA A 115 0.85 0.03 -11.45
N ASP A 116 0.55 -0.91 -12.35
CA ASP A 116 -0.23 -0.62 -13.57
C ASP A 116 -1.69 -0.30 -13.23
N ALA A 117 -2.26 -0.96 -12.22
CA ALA A 117 -3.63 -0.70 -11.76
C ALA A 117 -3.82 0.71 -11.18
N LEU A 118 -2.76 1.37 -10.68
CA LEU A 118 -2.83 2.77 -10.25
C LEU A 118 -3.07 3.74 -11.41
N LEU A 119 -2.81 3.31 -12.66
CA LEU A 119 -3.07 4.11 -13.86
C LEU A 119 -4.55 4.12 -14.25
N GLU A 120 -5.33 3.19 -13.70
CA GLU A 120 -6.74 3.08 -14.02
C GLU A 120 -7.54 4.16 -13.30
N ASP A 121 -8.50 4.76 -14.00
CA ASP A 121 -9.36 5.81 -13.45
C ASP A 121 -10.14 5.32 -12.20
N GLY A 122 -10.05 6.12 -11.15
CA GLY A 122 -10.69 5.84 -9.88
C GLY A 122 -9.94 4.87 -8.95
N THR A 123 -8.72 4.44 -9.30
CA THR A 123 -7.83 3.72 -8.39
C THR A 123 -6.97 4.71 -7.62
N ASN A 124 -7.40 5.12 -6.42
CA ASN A 124 -6.69 6.09 -5.59
C ASN A 124 -6.08 5.47 -4.32
N ALA A 125 -6.23 4.17 -4.13
CA ALA A 125 -5.66 3.45 -3.00
C ALA A 125 -5.05 2.12 -3.44
N LEU A 126 -3.80 1.90 -3.05
CA LEU A 126 -3.09 0.65 -3.23
C LEU A 126 -2.50 0.21 -1.90
N ILE A 127 -2.67 -1.06 -1.58
CA ILE A 127 -2.14 -1.69 -0.38
C ILE A 127 -1.12 -2.74 -0.80
N LEU A 128 0.06 -2.72 -0.19
CA LEU A 128 1.07 -3.76 -0.30
C LEU A 128 1.20 -4.47 1.06
N ASP A 129 0.75 -5.70 1.13
CA ASP A 129 0.77 -6.53 2.34
C ASP A 129 1.51 -7.85 2.09
N SER A 130 2.74 -7.99 2.51
CA SER A 130 3.62 -6.98 3.09
C SER A 130 4.86 -6.77 2.21
N ALA A 131 5.46 -5.58 2.31
CA ALA A 131 6.70 -5.27 1.60
C ALA A 131 7.86 -6.21 1.98
N ALA A 132 7.86 -6.73 3.22
CA ALA A 132 8.87 -7.65 3.72
C ALA A 132 8.91 -8.99 2.96
N MET A 133 7.78 -9.39 2.35
CA MET A 133 7.66 -10.64 1.60
C MET A 133 8.05 -10.52 0.12
N ALA A 134 8.36 -9.31 -0.36
CA ALA A 134 8.74 -9.11 -1.76
C ALA A 134 10.03 -9.86 -2.09
N GLN A 135 9.92 -10.95 -2.87
CA GLN A 135 11.04 -11.77 -3.31
C GLN A 135 11.34 -11.51 -4.78
N PRO A 136 12.59 -11.17 -5.15
CA PRO A 136 13.01 -11.14 -6.54
C PRO A 136 13.01 -12.55 -7.16
N VAL A 137 12.74 -12.62 -8.46
CA VAL A 137 12.73 -13.91 -9.20
C VAL A 137 14.01 -14.73 -8.98
N PRO A 138 15.23 -14.16 -9.07
CA PRO A 138 16.45 -14.90 -8.83
C PRO A 138 16.57 -15.47 -7.41
N GLU A 139 16.02 -14.80 -6.39
CA GLU A 139 16.05 -15.30 -5.01
C GLU A 139 15.16 -16.52 -4.81
N ARG A 140 14.12 -16.66 -5.63
CA ARG A 140 13.23 -17.82 -5.61
C ARG A 140 13.83 -19.05 -6.30
N GLU A 141 14.69 -18.84 -7.29
CA GLU A 141 15.26 -19.88 -8.13
C GLU A 141 16.63 -20.37 -7.66
N CYS A 142 17.24 -19.70 -6.67
CA CYS A 142 18.57 -20.01 -6.16
C CYS A 142 18.54 -20.90 -4.92
N ASP A 143 19.62 -21.60 -4.69
CA ASP A 143 19.86 -22.35 -3.46
C ASP A 143 19.91 -21.42 -2.25
N ILE A 144 19.47 -21.92 -1.10
CA ILE A 144 19.34 -21.19 0.17
C ILE A 144 20.66 -20.52 0.61
N GLU A 145 21.78 -20.99 0.12
CA GLU A 145 23.12 -20.51 0.45
C GLU A 145 23.56 -19.26 -0.35
N GLU A 146 22.88 -18.91 -1.44
CA GLU A 146 23.22 -17.72 -2.24
C GLU A 146 22.54 -16.46 -1.70
N ALA A 147 23.32 -15.61 -1.04
CA ALA A 147 22.82 -14.34 -0.51
C ALA A 147 22.71 -13.27 -1.61
N PHE A 148 21.50 -12.97 -2.03
CA PHE A 148 21.21 -11.84 -2.94
C PHE A 148 20.99 -10.53 -2.16
N MET A 149 22.04 -10.04 -1.51
CA MET A 149 21.96 -8.78 -0.77
C MET A 149 21.57 -7.61 -1.67
N GLY A 150 20.51 -6.88 -1.30
CA GLY A 150 20.08 -5.65 -1.96
C GLY A 150 19.08 -5.81 -3.12
N ARG A 151 18.87 -7.00 -3.69
CA ARG A 151 17.91 -7.19 -4.81
C ARG A 151 16.47 -6.93 -4.40
N ARG A 152 16.07 -7.38 -3.21
CA ARG A 152 14.74 -7.09 -2.65
C ARG A 152 14.49 -5.59 -2.55
N ALA A 153 15.47 -4.86 -2.03
CA ALA A 153 15.39 -3.40 -1.93
C ALA A 153 15.29 -2.74 -3.31
N GLN A 154 15.97 -3.28 -4.33
CA GLN A 154 15.90 -2.78 -5.72
C GLN A 154 14.50 -2.97 -6.32
N VAL A 155 13.89 -4.15 -6.14
CA VAL A 155 12.54 -4.45 -6.62
C VAL A 155 11.53 -3.52 -5.97
N LEU A 156 11.56 -3.39 -4.64
CA LEU A 156 10.68 -2.47 -3.91
C LEU A 156 10.91 -1.01 -4.28
N ALA A 157 12.17 -0.57 -4.42
CA ALA A 157 12.48 0.79 -4.84
C ALA A 157 11.97 1.09 -6.26
N LYS A 158 12.05 0.12 -7.17
CA LYS A 158 11.50 0.25 -8.53
C LYS A 158 9.97 0.35 -8.50
N PHE A 159 9.32 -0.50 -7.71
CA PHE A 159 7.88 -0.45 -7.49
C PHE A 159 7.46 0.88 -6.89
N MET A 160 8.09 1.32 -5.79
CA MET A 160 7.77 2.58 -5.11
C MET A 160 7.94 3.79 -6.02
N ARG A 161 9.03 3.86 -6.80
CA ARG A 161 9.21 4.95 -7.78
C ARG A 161 8.08 4.99 -8.80
N ARG A 162 7.59 3.83 -9.24
CA ARG A 162 6.51 3.74 -10.20
C ARG A 162 5.17 4.11 -9.56
N ALA A 163 4.89 3.63 -8.35
CA ALA A 163 3.68 3.93 -7.61
C ALA A 163 3.60 5.43 -7.21
N VAL A 164 4.70 6.02 -6.71
CA VAL A 164 4.74 7.43 -6.27
C VAL A 164 4.72 8.41 -7.43
N ALA A 165 5.18 8.04 -8.63
CA ALA A 165 5.13 8.92 -9.80
C ALA A 165 3.70 9.27 -10.24
N TRP A 166 2.67 8.58 -9.71
CA TRP A 166 1.25 8.75 -10.06
C TRP A 166 0.41 9.41 -8.95
N ILE A 167 1.02 9.68 -7.82
CA ILE A 167 0.41 10.38 -6.69
C ILE A 167 0.81 11.86 -6.71
#